data_274b4145e932aac03126002d06b410bc
#
_entry.id   274b4145e932aac03126002d06b410bc
#
_cell.length_a   1.000
_cell.length_b   1.000
_cell.length_c   1.000
_cell.angle_alpha   90.00
_cell.angle_beta   90.00
_cell.angle_gamma   90.00
#
_symmetry.space_group_name_H-M   'P 1'
#
loop_
_entity.id
_entity.type
_entity.pdbx_description
1 polymer ?
#
loop_
_entity_poly.entity_id
_entity_poly.type
_entity_poly.pdbx_seq_one_letter_code
_entity_poly.pdbx_strand_id
1 'polypeptide(L)'
;MKLCLRTKDSLTCTEGGKPCNNKDCAIVKMGYKAEDFEDTPTQQRIKDILSGMTDLLLYKNRKYGDSAINPKKIFYKGDSTNSILIRLDDKIGRVMSNTEEKPRVNDVADIIGYCTLLLVSMGITSEDLKKFMD
;
A
#
# COMPACT_ATOMS: atom_id res chain seq x y z
N MET A 1 5.26 -23.76 -17.04
CA MET A 1 4.17 -22.85 -17.42
C MET A 1 4.78 -21.45 -17.53
N LYS A 2 4.69 -20.83 -18.70
CA LYS A 2 5.27 -19.48 -18.90
C LYS A 2 4.27 -18.46 -18.39
N LEU A 3 4.62 -17.71 -17.36
CA LEU A 3 3.78 -16.68 -16.77
C LEU A 3 3.93 -15.38 -17.55
N CYS A 4 2.82 -14.80 -18.02
CA CYS A 4 2.81 -13.44 -18.51
C CYS A 4 2.74 -12.48 -17.32
N LEU A 5 3.76 -11.64 -17.16
CA LEU A 5 3.77 -10.58 -16.15
C LEU A 5 3.16 -9.31 -16.75
N ARG A 6 2.19 -8.75 -16.04
CA ARG A 6 1.63 -7.44 -16.38
C ARG A 6 2.56 -6.34 -15.86
N THR A 7 3.04 -5.49 -16.75
CA THR A 7 3.61 -4.19 -16.39
C THR A 7 2.54 -3.10 -16.53
N LYS A 8 2.83 -1.90 -15.96
CA LYS A 8 1.87 -0.77 -15.92
C LYS A 8 1.21 -0.42 -17.26
N ASP A 9 1.85 -0.76 -18.37
CA ASP A 9 1.46 -0.33 -19.72
C ASP A 9 1.37 -1.48 -20.75
N SER A 10 1.67 -2.73 -20.38
CA SER A 10 1.62 -3.86 -21.33
C SER A 10 1.75 -5.22 -20.65
N LEU A 11 1.17 -6.25 -21.28
CA LEU A 11 1.47 -7.64 -21.00
C LEU A 11 2.89 -7.94 -21.53
N THR A 12 3.83 -8.25 -20.64
CA THR A 12 5.18 -8.69 -21.04
C THR A 12 5.32 -10.19 -20.88
N CYS A 13 5.92 -10.82 -21.88
CA CYS A 13 6.28 -12.23 -21.81
C CYS A 13 7.61 -12.37 -21.03
N THR A 14 7.70 -13.36 -20.14
CA THR A 14 8.91 -13.63 -19.34
C THR A 14 10.15 -14.00 -20.16
N GLU A 15 9.99 -14.33 -21.44
CA GLU A 15 11.08 -14.58 -22.38
C GLU A 15 11.37 -13.33 -23.22
N GLY A 16 11.96 -12.29 -22.64
CA GLY A 16 12.57 -11.21 -23.43
C GLY A 16 12.00 -9.80 -23.27
N GLY A 17 11.11 -9.55 -22.30
CA GLY A 17 10.66 -8.20 -21.98
C GLY A 17 9.90 -7.46 -23.09
N LYS A 18 9.44 -8.18 -24.11
CA LYS A 18 8.68 -7.58 -25.21
C LYS A 18 7.19 -7.55 -24.93
N PRO A 19 6.47 -6.49 -25.35
CA PRO A 19 5.01 -6.44 -25.24
C PRO A 19 4.38 -7.68 -25.90
N CYS A 20 3.44 -8.31 -25.21
CA CYS A 20 2.77 -9.51 -25.73
C CYS A 20 1.68 -9.11 -26.73
N ASN A 21 2.07 -8.68 -27.94
CA ASN A 21 1.18 -8.49 -29.07
C ASN A 21 0.98 -9.78 -29.88
N ASN A 22 1.45 -10.91 -29.37
CA ASN A 22 1.45 -12.15 -30.11
C ASN A 22 0.11 -12.85 -29.97
N LYS A 23 -0.66 -12.90 -31.06
CA LYS A 23 -1.90 -13.68 -31.21
C LYS A 23 -1.70 -15.19 -30.97
N ASP A 24 -0.44 -15.65 -30.96
CA ASP A 24 -0.05 -17.04 -30.73
C ASP A 24 0.36 -17.34 -29.27
N CYS A 25 0.26 -16.38 -28.35
CA CYS A 25 0.49 -16.60 -26.94
C CYS A 25 -0.51 -17.64 -26.38
N ALA A 26 -0.02 -18.59 -25.60
CA ALA A 26 -0.86 -19.63 -25.00
C ALA A 26 -2.03 -19.05 -24.18
N ILE A 27 -1.86 -17.89 -23.54
CA ILE A 27 -2.90 -17.20 -22.78
C ILE A 27 -3.96 -16.63 -23.72
N VAL A 28 -3.58 -16.04 -24.86
CA VAL A 28 -4.52 -15.57 -25.89
C VAL A 28 -5.27 -16.74 -26.50
N LYS A 29 -4.58 -17.89 -26.72
CA LYS A 29 -5.22 -19.14 -27.20
C LYS A 29 -6.21 -19.75 -26.19
N MET A 30 -6.07 -19.45 -24.88
CA MET A 30 -7.05 -19.84 -23.85
C MET A 30 -8.28 -18.91 -23.79
N GLY A 31 -8.40 -17.94 -24.71
CA GLY A 31 -9.54 -17.03 -24.79
C GLY A 31 -9.44 -15.80 -23.88
N TYR A 32 -8.30 -15.58 -23.23
CA TYR A 32 -8.08 -14.36 -22.46
C TYR A 32 -7.72 -13.21 -23.42
N LYS A 33 -8.49 -12.13 -23.37
CA LYS A 33 -8.22 -10.90 -24.13
C LYS A 33 -7.36 -9.96 -23.32
N ALA A 34 -6.63 -9.03 -23.96
CA ALA A 34 -5.85 -8.00 -23.27
C ALA A 34 -6.71 -7.17 -22.28
N GLU A 35 -7.96 -6.95 -22.62
CA GLU A 35 -8.98 -6.28 -21.80
C GLU A 35 -9.33 -7.05 -20.51
N ASP A 36 -9.16 -8.39 -20.49
CA ASP A 36 -9.42 -9.22 -19.30
C ASP A 36 -8.40 -8.96 -18.17
N PHE A 37 -7.32 -8.22 -18.47
CA PHE A 37 -6.27 -7.85 -17.54
C PHE A 37 -6.28 -6.35 -17.18
N GLU A 38 -7.27 -5.60 -17.63
CA GLU A 38 -7.47 -4.23 -17.19
C GLU A 38 -7.91 -4.20 -15.73
N ASP A 39 -7.44 -3.18 -15.01
CA ASP A 39 -7.86 -2.99 -13.64
C ASP A 39 -9.37 -2.75 -13.56
N THR A 40 -10.01 -3.43 -12.65
CA THR A 40 -11.40 -3.12 -12.32
C THR A 40 -11.52 -1.70 -11.76
N PRO A 41 -12.71 -1.06 -11.79
CA PRO A 41 -12.91 0.24 -11.15
C PRO A 41 -12.47 0.25 -9.68
N THR A 42 -12.67 -0.84 -8.95
CA THR A 42 -12.22 -0.97 -7.56
C THR A 42 -10.69 -0.98 -7.46
N GLN A 43 -10.00 -1.74 -8.32
CA GLN A 43 -8.53 -1.77 -8.35
C GLN A 43 -7.94 -0.40 -8.69
N GLN A 44 -8.55 0.33 -9.63
CA GLN A 44 -8.15 1.70 -9.95
C GLN A 44 -8.31 2.62 -8.73
N ARG A 45 -9.43 2.49 -7.99
CA ARG A 45 -9.67 3.26 -6.76
C ARG A 45 -8.68 2.92 -5.63
N ILE A 46 -8.31 1.65 -5.48
CA ILE A 46 -7.27 1.22 -4.52
C ILE A 46 -5.94 1.91 -4.84
N LYS A 47 -5.53 1.91 -6.11
CA LYS A 47 -4.30 2.59 -6.54
C LYS A 47 -4.34 4.09 -6.28
N ASP A 48 -5.46 4.74 -6.58
CA ASP A 48 -5.68 6.17 -6.35
C ASP A 48 -5.54 6.53 -4.86
N ILE A 49 -6.24 5.81 -3.98
CA ILE A 49 -6.18 6.03 -2.53
C ILE A 49 -4.76 5.80 -1.99
N LEU A 50 -4.10 4.72 -2.36
CA LEU A 50 -2.74 4.43 -1.87
C LEU A 50 -1.71 5.44 -2.40
N SER A 51 -1.86 5.92 -3.63
CA SER A 51 -1.04 7.02 -4.15
C SER A 51 -1.22 8.30 -3.32
N GLY A 52 -2.46 8.70 -3.06
CA GLY A 52 -2.76 9.86 -2.21
C GLY A 52 -2.26 9.69 -0.77
N MET A 53 -2.35 8.48 -0.22
CA MET A 53 -1.80 8.18 1.11
C MET A 53 -0.28 8.30 1.13
N THR A 54 0.41 7.87 0.07
CA THR A 54 1.87 8.06 -0.05
C THR A 54 2.23 9.55 0.00
N ASP A 55 1.57 10.38 -0.79
CA ASP A 55 1.82 11.82 -0.82
C ASP A 55 1.56 12.47 0.55
N LEU A 56 0.46 12.10 1.19
CA LEU A 56 0.09 12.59 2.52
C LEU A 56 1.13 12.21 3.58
N LEU A 57 1.60 10.96 3.59
CA LEU A 57 2.60 10.49 4.53
C LEU A 57 3.95 11.17 4.33
N LEU A 58 4.39 11.34 3.08
CA LEU A 58 5.62 12.06 2.77
C LEU A 58 5.54 13.53 3.18
N TYR A 59 4.39 14.17 2.97
CA TYR A 59 4.16 15.53 3.44
C TYR A 59 4.25 15.63 4.96
N LYS A 60 3.52 14.76 5.69
CA LYS A 60 3.54 14.74 7.16
C LYS A 60 4.94 14.43 7.70
N ASN A 61 5.66 13.48 7.12
CA ASN A 61 7.02 13.14 7.52
C ASN A 61 7.96 14.35 7.41
N ARG A 62 7.93 15.06 6.28
CA ARG A 62 8.71 16.30 6.10
C ARG A 62 8.32 17.38 7.10
N LYS A 63 7.02 17.59 7.31
CA LYS A 63 6.51 18.62 8.22
C LYS A 63 6.88 18.36 9.67
N TYR A 64 6.86 17.11 10.12
CA TYR A 64 7.12 16.72 11.51
C TYR A 64 8.53 16.17 11.74
N GLY A 65 9.42 16.24 10.74
CA GLY A 65 10.84 15.92 10.89
C GLY A 65 11.11 14.46 11.23
N ASP A 66 10.42 13.52 10.60
CA ASP A 66 10.58 12.07 10.80
C ASP A 66 10.40 11.60 12.26
N SER A 67 9.65 12.35 13.05
CA SER A 67 9.52 12.13 14.51
C SER A 67 8.81 10.83 14.89
N ALA A 68 8.09 10.19 13.97
CA ALA A 68 7.44 8.90 14.24
C ALA A 68 8.45 7.75 14.30
N ILE A 69 9.45 7.75 13.43
CA ILE A 69 10.51 6.73 13.38
C ILE A 69 11.71 7.13 14.24
N ASN A 70 12.09 8.40 14.22
CA ASN A 70 13.21 8.96 14.95
C ASN A 70 12.75 10.01 15.99
N PRO A 71 12.05 9.59 17.07
CA PRO A 71 11.56 10.50 18.09
C PRO A 71 12.72 11.14 18.87
N LYS A 72 12.55 12.41 19.28
CA LYS A 72 13.57 13.13 20.05
C LYS A 72 13.83 12.56 21.44
N LYS A 73 12.95 11.70 21.97
CA LYS A 73 13.08 11.01 23.26
C LYS A 73 13.35 11.96 24.45
N ILE A 74 12.69 13.10 24.49
CA ILE A 74 12.86 14.08 25.58
C ILE A 74 12.29 13.50 26.89
N PHE A 75 11.05 13.07 26.88
CA PHE A 75 10.36 12.49 28.05
C PHE A 75 10.23 10.97 27.94
N TYR A 76 9.66 10.47 26.83
CA TYR A 76 9.54 9.05 26.58
C TYR A 76 10.81 8.51 25.95
N LYS A 77 11.47 7.56 26.63
CA LYS A 77 12.75 6.97 26.22
C LYS A 77 12.61 5.63 25.49
N GLY A 78 11.37 5.15 25.28
CA GLY A 78 11.09 3.89 24.59
C GLY A 78 11.41 3.93 23.09
N ASP A 79 11.16 2.81 22.44
CA ASP A 79 11.36 2.69 20.99
C ASP A 79 10.21 3.32 20.17
N SER A 80 10.46 3.53 18.89
CA SER A 80 9.48 4.12 17.98
C SER A 80 8.29 3.20 17.71
N THR A 81 8.50 1.88 17.71
CA THR A 81 7.45 0.90 17.47
C THR A 81 6.35 1.00 18.52
N ASN A 82 6.71 1.03 19.80
CA ASN A 82 5.75 1.19 20.90
C ASN A 82 5.04 2.55 20.83
N SER A 83 5.74 3.61 20.45
CA SER A 83 5.14 4.94 20.27
C SER A 83 4.09 4.94 19.13
N ILE A 84 4.37 4.23 18.04
CA ILE A 84 3.43 4.07 16.91
C ILE A 84 2.21 3.26 17.35
N LEU A 85 2.39 2.17 18.10
CA LEU A 85 1.29 1.35 18.60
C LEU A 85 0.34 2.13 19.52
N ILE A 86 0.86 2.97 20.41
CA ILE A 86 0.05 3.86 21.25
C ILE A 86 -0.79 4.83 20.40
N ARG A 87 -0.20 5.39 19.34
CA ARG A 87 -0.92 6.28 18.42
C ARG A 87 -2.01 5.53 17.64
N LEU A 88 -1.72 4.29 17.28
CA LEU A 88 -2.68 3.43 16.59
C LEU A 88 -3.87 3.10 17.51
N ASP A 89 -3.63 2.74 18.78
CA ASP A 89 -4.68 2.52 19.78
C ASP A 89 -5.60 3.73 19.91
N ASP A 90 -5.03 4.93 19.99
CA ASP A 90 -5.78 6.19 20.05
C ASP A 90 -6.73 6.35 18.84
N LYS A 91 -6.25 6.07 17.64
CA LYS A 91 -7.05 6.22 16.41
C LYS A 91 -8.15 5.16 16.29
N ILE A 92 -7.82 3.92 16.62
CA ILE A 92 -8.79 2.83 16.66
C ILE A 92 -9.88 3.13 17.72
N GLY A 93 -9.48 3.58 18.91
CA GLY A 93 -10.40 3.99 19.96
C GLY A 93 -11.38 5.07 19.50
N ARG A 94 -10.92 6.08 18.72
CA ARG A 94 -11.80 7.10 18.14
C ARG A 94 -12.80 6.55 17.14
N VAL A 95 -12.38 5.60 16.30
CA VAL A 95 -13.29 4.93 15.36
C VAL A 95 -14.34 4.12 16.11
N MET A 96 -13.93 3.40 17.16
CA MET A 96 -14.85 2.57 17.97
C MET A 96 -15.85 3.42 18.77
N SER A 97 -15.43 4.58 19.27
CA SER A 97 -16.31 5.48 20.05
C SER A 97 -17.13 6.43 19.18
N ASN A 98 -16.94 6.40 17.87
CA ASN A 98 -17.69 7.25 16.96
C ASN A 98 -19.16 6.82 16.90
N THR A 99 -20.06 7.76 17.14
CA THR A 99 -21.52 7.55 17.08
C THR A 99 -22.13 7.93 15.73
N GLU A 100 -21.31 8.45 14.80
CA GLU A 100 -21.74 8.77 13.43
C GLU A 100 -21.91 7.47 12.62
N GLU A 101 -22.72 7.51 11.58
CA GLU A 101 -23.00 6.37 10.70
C GLU A 101 -21.71 5.82 10.03
N LYS A 102 -20.74 6.71 9.77
CA LYS A 102 -19.48 6.38 9.11
C LYS A 102 -18.28 6.88 9.92
N PRO A 103 -17.16 6.14 9.93
CA PRO A 103 -15.93 6.65 10.52
C PRO A 103 -15.46 7.94 9.87
N ARG A 104 -14.81 8.80 10.63
CA ARG A 104 -14.20 10.01 10.09
C ARG A 104 -13.04 9.66 9.16
N VAL A 105 -13.03 10.24 7.96
CA VAL A 105 -11.99 10.00 6.95
C VAL A 105 -10.58 10.22 7.51
N ASN A 106 -10.40 11.27 8.33
CA ASN A 106 -9.09 11.57 8.92
C ASN A 106 -8.61 10.48 9.88
N ASP A 107 -9.49 9.90 10.69
CA ASP A 107 -9.11 8.82 11.61
C ASP A 107 -8.73 7.55 10.84
N VAL A 108 -9.47 7.22 9.77
CA VAL A 108 -9.15 6.08 8.89
C VAL A 108 -7.82 6.31 8.17
N ALA A 109 -7.58 7.49 7.63
CA ALA A 109 -6.32 7.85 6.98
C ALA A 109 -5.14 7.79 7.96
N ASP A 110 -5.31 8.25 9.19
CA ASP A 110 -4.28 8.17 10.22
C ASP A 110 -3.97 6.71 10.61
N ILE A 111 -4.97 5.83 10.68
CA ILE A 111 -4.77 4.38 10.91
C ILE A 111 -3.90 3.77 9.81
N ILE A 112 -4.22 4.03 8.54
CA ILE A 112 -3.41 3.57 7.40
C ILE A 112 -1.99 4.11 7.52
N GLY A 113 -1.84 5.37 7.86
CA GLY A 113 -0.55 6.02 8.04
C GLY A 113 0.30 5.39 9.13
N TYR A 114 -0.26 5.17 10.32
CA TYR A 114 0.45 4.52 11.42
C TYR A 114 0.75 3.06 11.15
N CYS A 115 -0.14 2.31 10.48
CA CYS A 115 0.15 0.95 10.04
C CYS A 115 1.33 0.92 9.05
N THR A 116 1.39 1.87 8.12
CA THR A 116 2.53 2.00 7.20
C THR A 116 3.83 2.29 7.93
N LEU A 117 3.81 3.25 8.88
CA LEU A 117 4.98 3.57 9.70
C LEU A 117 5.41 2.40 10.60
N LEU A 118 4.46 1.59 11.06
CA LEU A 118 4.76 0.38 11.81
C LEU A 118 5.55 -0.61 10.94
N LEU A 119 5.12 -0.85 9.71
CA LEU A 119 5.87 -1.69 8.75
C LEU A 119 7.28 -1.12 8.48
N VAL A 120 7.42 0.21 8.35
CA VAL A 120 8.72 0.86 8.20
C VAL A 120 9.60 0.60 9.43
N SER A 121 9.06 0.74 10.65
CA SER A 121 9.80 0.50 11.90
C SER A 121 10.23 -0.97 12.06
N MET A 122 9.52 -1.90 11.45
CA MET A 122 9.84 -3.33 11.39
C MET A 122 10.85 -3.68 10.29
N GLY A 123 11.26 -2.72 9.46
CA GLY A 123 12.16 -2.95 8.34
C GLY A 123 11.54 -3.69 7.16
N ILE A 124 10.19 -3.73 7.07
CA ILE A 124 9.48 -4.41 5.98
C ILE A 124 9.62 -3.61 4.69
N THR A 125 9.85 -4.31 3.59
CA THR A 125 9.97 -3.75 2.24
C THR A 125 8.80 -4.17 1.35
N SER A 126 8.67 -3.55 0.17
CA SER A 126 7.68 -3.97 -0.82
C SER A 126 7.90 -5.41 -1.30
N GLU A 127 9.14 -5.88 -1.33
CA GLU A 127 9.46 -7.28 -1.70
C GLU A 127 8.93 -8.26 -0.63
N ASP A 128 8.98 -7.88 0.64
CA ASP A 128 8.40 -8.71 1.71
C ASP A 128 6.88 -8.81 1.58
N LEU A 129 6.22 -7.71 1.20
CA LEU A 129 4.77 -7.71 0.99
C LEU A 129 4.33 -8.59 -0.19
N LYS A 130 5.17 -8.76 -1.21
CA LYS A 130 4.88 -9.66 -2.34
C LYS A 130 4.78 -11.12 -1.91
N LYS A 131 5.39 -11.52 -0.81
CA LYS A 131 5.30 -12.88 -0.26
C LYS A 131 3.89 -13.27 0.19
N PHE A 132 2.98 -12.29 0.33
CA PHE A 132 1.58 -12.52 0.67
C PHE A 132 0.66 -12.60 -0.56
N MET A 133 1.23 -12.62 -1.78
CA MET A 133 0.47 -12.70 -3.03
C MET A 133 0.35 -14.14 -3.57
N ASP A 134 0.73 -15.15 -2.79
CA ASP A 134 0.67 -16.58 -3.13
C ASP A 134 -0.75 -17.14 -3.01
#